data_85ade057b21e7e57066167090f2b6810
#
_entry.id   85ade057b21e7e57066167090f2b6810
#
_cell.length_a   1.000
_cell.length_b   1.000
_cell.length_c   1.000
_cell.angle_alpha   90.00
_cell.angle_beta   90.00
_cell.angle_gamma   90.00
#
_symmetry.space_group_name_H-M   'P 1'
#
loop_
_entity.id
_entity.type
_entity.pdbx_description
1 polymer ?
#
loop_
_entity_poly.entity_id
_entity_poly.type
_entity_poly.pdbx_seq_one_letter_code
_entity_poly.pdbx_strand_id
1 'polypeptide(L)'
;ALMAHLLGAPVKVGLTRDESIAMHPKRHPIWMDYTVGCDEAGKLTYVRVKFVGDTGAYASVGMKVLERAAGHATGAYHVPAADIEAYAVYTNNIPCGAMRGFGVNQAAFGLESCIDELCEQGGFDRWQFRYDNALQNGDVTSTGQIIEGGAGVRETLLAVRDQFYAAKYAGLACGIKNTGIGNGMADASQVRITIEAADRVTIDHGWTEMGQGVHTIAVQ
;
A
#
# COMPACT_ATOMS: atom_id res chain seq x y z
N ALA A 1 -13.63 7.72 -25.35
CA ALA A 1 -14.15 9.10 -25.34
C ALA A 1 -14.23 9.68 -26.76
N LEU A 2 -13.10 9.76 -27.52
CA LEU A 2 -13.07 10.38 -28.86
C LEU A 2 -14.10 9.75 -29.83
N MET A 3 -14.13 8.42 -29.94
CA MET A 3 -15.06 7.72 -30.82
C MET A 3 -16.51 7.93 -30.42
N ALA A 4 -16.80 7.94 -29.11
CA ALA A 4 -18.15 8.23 -28.64
C ALA A 4 -18.59 9.66 -28.98
N HIS A 5 -17.67 10.63 -28.90
CA HIS A 5 -17.92 12.00 -29.33
C HIS A 5 -18.18 12.14 -30.84
N LEU A 6 -17.34 11.52 -31.64
CA LEU A 6 -17.46 11.57 -33.11
C LEU A 6 -18.70 10.86 -33.64
N LEU A 7 -19.12 9.78 -33.02
CA LEU A 7 -20.28 8.99 -33.43
C LEU A 7 -21.60 9.42 -32.78
N GLY A 8 -21.55 10.25 -31.74
CA GLY A 8 -22.72 10.61 -30.95
C GLY A 8 -23.40 9.41 -30.27
N ALA A 9 -22.66 8.32 -30.00
CA ALA A 9 -23.19 7.07 -29.50
C ALA A 9 -22.24 6.42 -28.49
N PRO A 10 -22.76 5.58 -27.57
CA PRO A 10 -21.92 4.80 -26.65
C PRO A 10 -20.96 3.89 -27.42
N VAL A 11 -19.69 3.87 -27.00
CA VAL A 11 -18.64 3.03 -27.59
C VAL A 11 -17.97 2.23 -26.47
N LYS A 12 -17.87 0.91 -26.65
CA LYS A 12 -17.13 0.00 -25.78
C LYS A 12 -15.86 -0.47 -26.47
N VAL A 13 -14.73 -0.40 -25.75
CA VAL A 13 -13.45 -0.92 -26.18
C VAL A 13 -12.98 -1.97 -25.17
N GLY A 14 -12.62 -3.16 -25.64
CA GLY A 14 -12.01 -4.21 -24.82
C GLY A 14 -10.64 -4.55 -25.40
N LEU A 15 -9.61 -4.53 -24.55
CA LEU A 15 -8.28 -4.96 -24.93
C LEU A 15 -8.13 -6.47 -24.79
N THR A 16 -7.42 -7.09 -25.72
CA THR A 16 -6.91 -8.45 -25.53
C THR A 16 -5.85 -8.48 -24.43
N ARG A 17 -5.44 -9.68 -24.00
CA ARG A 17 -4.37 -9.80 -23.01
C ARG A 17 -3.06 -9.19 -23.49
N ASP A 18 -2.68 -9.44 -24.72
CA ASP A 18 -1.44 -8.94 -25.31
C ASP A 18 -1.45 -7.42 -25.46
N GLU A 19 -2.56 -6.86 -25.93
CA GLU A 19 -2.75 -5.40 -25.99
C GLU A 19 -2.71 -4.77 -24.60
N SER A 20 -3.36 -5.40 -23.61
CA SER A 20 -3.34 -4.92 -22.24
C SER A 20 -1.92 -4.97 -21.63
N ILE A 21 -1.13 -6.00 -21.95
CA ILE A 21 0.28 -6.06 -21.51
C ILE A 21 1.10 -4.95 -22.17
N ALA A 22 0.85 -4.67 -23.45
CA ALA A 22 1.64 -3.72 -24.22
C ALA A 22 1.31 -2.25 -23.94
N MET A 23 0.09 -1.91 -23.51
CA MET A 23 -0.34 -0.50 -23.45
C MET A 23 -1.11 -0.09 -22.20
N HIS A 24 -1.69 -1.03 -21.47
CA HIS A 24 -2.49 -0.70 -20.28
C HIS A 24 -1.58 -0.31 -19.11
N PRO A 25 -1.87 0.78 -18.34
CA PRO A 25 -1.07 1.17 -17.18
C PRO A 25 -0.84 0.03 -16.19
N LYS A 26 0.38 -0.05 -15.68
CA LYS A 26 0.83 -1.11 -14.76
C LYS A 26 1.15 -0.54 -13.38
N ARG A 27 1.35 -1.45 -12.41
CA ARG A 27 1.93 -1.10 -11.12
C ARG A 27 3.37 -0.65 -11.32
N HIS A 28 3.79 0.41 -10.63
CA HIS A 28 5.15 0.92 -10.70
C HIS A 28 6.15 -0.16 -10.26
N PRO A 29 7.09 -0.58 -11.11
CA PRO A 29 8.28 -1.29 -10.67
C PRO A 29 9.11 -0.36 -9.80
N ILE A 30 9.57 -0.84 -8.66
CA ILE A 30 10.42 -0.07 -7.74
C ILE A 30 11.64 -0.92 -7.40
N TRP A 31 12.82 -0.44 -7.74
CA TRP A 31 14.06 -0.94 -7.20
C TRP A 31 14.24 -0.38 -5.79
N MET A 32 14.63 -1.23 -4.86
CA MET A 32 14.70 -0.91 -3.43
C MET A 32 16.04 -1.38 -2.87
N ASP A 33 16.76 -0.45 -2.24
CA ASP A 33 17.99 -0.75 -1.51
C ASP A 33 17.75 -0.45 -0.04
N TYR A 34 17.52 -1.50 0.74
CA TYR A 34 17.23 -1.44 2.17
C TYR A 34 18.46 -1.80 3.02
N THR A 35 18.65 -1.05 4.10
CA THR A 35 19.46 -1.41 5.24
C THR A 35 18.60 -1.33 6.49
N VAL A 36 18.44 -2.44 7.20
CA VAL A 36 17.65 -2.53 8.43
C VAL A 36 18.53 -3.01 9.55
N GLY A 37 18.50 -2.33 10.69
CA GLY A 37 19.28 -2.68 11.88
C GLY A 37 18.42 -2.88 13.12
N CYS A 38 18.83 -3.81 13.98
CA CYS A 38 18.30 -3.98 15.32
C CYS A 38 19.43 -4.11 16.34
N ASP A 39 19.10 -3.99 17.62
CA ASP A 39 20.02 -4.29 18.71
C ASP A 39 20.05 -5.80 19.02
N GLU A 40 20.87 -6.19 20.01
CA GLU A 40 21.04 -7.58 20.47
C GLU A 40 19.74 -8.19 21.03
N ALA A 41 18.80 -7.35 21.48
CA ALA A 41 17.48 -7.76 21.96
C ALA A 41 16.44 -7.85 20.85
N GLY A 42 16.81 -7.61 19.57
CA GLY A 42 15.90 -7.63 18.44
C GLY A 42 15.03 -6.38 18.34
N LYS A 43 15.40 -5.26 18.98
CA LYS A 43 14.69 -4.00 18.79
C LYS A 43 15.21 -3.26 17.57
N LEU A 44 14.32 -2.88 16.67
CA LEU A 44 14.67 -2.08 15.49
C LEU A 44 15.29 -0.74 15.93
N THR A 45 16.42 -0.40 15.34
CA THR A 45 17.15 0.82 15.66
C THR A 45 17.22 1.78 14.47
N TYR A 46 17.24 1.24 13.26
CA TYR A 46 17.48 2.04 12.07
C TYR A 46 16.92 1.38 10.80
N VAL A 47 16.35 2.20 9.94
CA VAL A 47 15.99 1.82 8.56
C VAL A 47 16.51 2.87 7.59
N ARG A 48 17.34 2.46 6.65
CA ARG A 48 17.70 3.27 5.49
C ARG A 48 17.18 2.61 4.23
N VAL A 49 16.59 3.40 3.34
CA VAL A 49 16.14 2.88 2.06
C VAL A 49 16.24 3.92 0.96
N LYS A 50 16.64 3.44 -0.21
CA LYS A 50 16.56 4.17 -1.46
C LYS A 50 15.58 3.47 -2.41
N PHE A 51 14.52 4.18 -2.78
CA PHE A 51 13.55 3.76 -3.78
C PHE A 51 13.86 4.42 -5.12
N VAL A 52 13.93 3.65 -6.19
CA VAL A 52 13.95 4.16 -7.57
C VAL A 52 12.78 3.52 -8.32
N GLY A 53 11.77 4.32 -8.59
CA GLY A 53 10.52 3.86 -9.21
C GLY A 53 10.44 4.26 -10.68
N ASP A 54 10.15 3.27 -11.53
CA ASP A 54 9.91 3.47 -12.95
C ASP A 54 8.48 4.00 -13.18
N THR A 55 8.34 5.19 -13.74
CA THR A 55 7.05 5.78 -14.09
C THR A 55 6.61 5.46 -15.51
N GLY A 56 7.50 4.87 -16.30
CA GLY A 56 7.33 4.73 -17.74
C GLY A 56 7.51 6.05 -18.49
N ALA A 57 6.94 6.14 -19.69
CA ALA A 57 7.13 7.27 -20.59
C ALA A 57 6.46 8.58 -20.13
N TYR A 58 5.56 8.54 -19.19
CA TYR A 58 4.81 9.70 -18.69
C TYR A 58 4.79 9.76 -17.16
N ALA A 59 4.69 10.98 -16.61
CA ALA A 59 4.67 11.19 -15.16
C ALA A 59 3.50 10.47 -14.47
N SER A 60 2.31 10.52 -15.08
CA SER A 60 1.10 9.96 -14.47
C SER A 60 1.03 10.28 -12.97
N VAL A 61 1.01 9.27 -12.12
CA VAL A 61 0.99 9.38 -10.66
C VAL A 61 2.29 8.88 -10.01
N GLY A 62 3.37 8.71 -10.77
CA GLY A 62 4.61 8.11 -10.30
C GLY A 62 5.19 8.76 -9.05
N MET A 63 5.31 10.09 -9.04
CA MET A 63 5.78 10.82 -7.86
C MET A 63 4.92 10.54 -6.62
N LYS A 64 3.59 10.50 -6.75
CA LYS A 64 2.67 10.23 -5.63
C LYS A 64 2.76 8.79 -5.13
N VAL A 65 3.03 7.83 -6.02
CA VAL A 65 3.28 6.44 -5.63
C VAL A 65 4.58 6.32 -4.85
N LEU A 66 5.65 7.01 -5.28
CA LEU A 66 6.93 7.01 -4.57
C LEU A 66 6.86 7.74 -3.22
N GLU A 67 6.15 8.88 -3.13
CA GLU A 67 5.86 9.54 -1.86
C GLU A 67 5.15 8.57 -0.89
N ARG A 68 4.21 7.79 -1.40
CA ARG A 68 3.47 6.82 -0.58
C ARG A 68 4.34 5.64 -0.16
N ALA A 69 5.20 5.14 -1.03
CA ALA A 69 6.19 4.13 -0.69
C ALA A 69 7.14 4.64 0.41
N ALA A 70 7.67 5.85 0.25
CA ALA A 70 8.56 6.49 1.22
C ALA A 70 7.89 6.69 2.59
N GLY A 71 6.66 7.20 2.61
CA GLY A 71 5.91 7.39 3.86
C GLY A 71 5.56 6.10 4.60
N HIS A 72 5.71 4.94 3.97
CA HIS A 72 5.46 3.62 4.56
C HIS A 72 6.73 2.74 4.60
N ALA A 73 7.90 3.34 4.43
CA ALA A 73 9.17 2.60 4.33
C ALA A 73 9.53 1.83 5.60
N THR A 74 9.07 2.28 6.76
CA THR A 74 9.23 1.60 8.06
C THR A 74 8.09 0.62 8.39
N GLY A 75 7.14 0.43 7.47
CA GLY A 75 6.02 -0.49 7.62
C GLY A 75 5.19 -0.23 8.86
N ALA A 76 4.78 -1.30 9.52
CA ALA A 76 3.95 -1.28 10.71
C ALA A 76 4.78 -1.25 12.02
N TYR A 77 6.03 -0.76 11.96
CA TYR A 77 6.98 -0.85 13.07
C TYR A 77 7.43 0.50 13.58
N HIS A 78 7.71 0.55 14.88
CA HIS A 78 8.42 1.67 15.50
C HIS A 78 9.91 1.58 15.17
N VAL A 79 10.42 2.59 14.48
CA VAL A 79 11.85 2.69 14.11
C VAL A 79 12.37 4.04 14.57
N PRO A 80 13.29 4.10 15.53
CA PRO A 80 13.77 5.36 16.10
C PRO A 80 14.49 6.27 15.11
N ALA A 81 15.18 5.71 14.12
CA ALA A 81 15.91 6.46 13.11
C ALA A 81 15.62 5.93 11.70
N ALA A 82 15.28 6.82 10.78
CA ALA A 82 14.99 6.48 9.39
C ALA A 82 15.66 7.47 8.44
N ASP A 83 16.26 6.95 7.36
CA ASP A 83 16.82 7.71 6.24
C ASP A 83 16.21 7.18 4.94
N ILE A 84 15.34 7.97 4.32
CA ILE A 84 14.48 7.51 3.24
C ILE A 84 14.62 8.44 2.04
N GLU A 85 15.09 7.87 0.93
CA GLU A 85 15.16 8.54 -0.36
C GLU A 85 14.21 7.87 -1.37
N ALA A 86 13.51 8.66 -2.18
CA ALA A 86 12.62 8.15 -3.21
C ALA A 86 12.71 8.98 -4.50
N TYR A 87 12.94 8.28 -5.60
CA TYR A 87 13.11 8.86 -6.93
C TYR A 87 12.09 8.28 -7.90
N ALA A 88 11.28 9.11 -8.52
CA ALA A 88 10.42 8.74 -9.62
C ALA A 88 11.12 9.08 -10.94
N VAL A 89 11.40 8.08 -11.77
CA VAL A 89 12.19 8.25 -12.99
C VAL A 89 11.36 7.95 -14.24
N TYR A 90 11.58 8.75 -15.28
CA TYR A 90 11.03 8.48 -16.61
C TYR A 90 11.84 7.40 -17.31
N THR A 91 11.16 6.54 -18.03
CA THR A 91 11.77 5.53 -18.89
C THR A 91 11.00 5.40 -20.19
N ASN A 92 11.50 4.59 -21.12
CA ASN A 92 10.76 4.25 -22.34
C ASN A 92 9.79 3.07 -22.16
N ASN A 93 9.54 2.67 -20.93
CA ASN A 93 8.59 1.60 -20.60
C ASN A 93 7.13 2.08 -20.68
N ILE A 94 6.22 1.13 -20.58
CA ILE A 94 4.78 1.39 -20.54
C ILE A 94 4.48 2.30 -19.34
N PRO A 95 3.64 3.33 -19.52
CA PRO A 95 3.26 4.22 -18.42
C PRO A 95 2.69 3.44 -17.24
N CYS A 96 3.13 3.77 -16.05
CA CYS A 96 2.60 3.21 -14.83
C CYS A 96 1.46 4.08 -14.29
N GLY A 97 0.52 3.46 -13.58
CA GLY A 97 -0.67 4.12 -13.06
C GLY A 97 -0.97 3.78 -11.62
N ALA A 98 -2.08 4.31 -11.12
CA ALA A 98 -2.58 4.00 -9.80
C ALA A 98 -3.03 2.53 -9.72
N MET A 99 -2.37 1.76 -8.87
CA MET A 99 -2.74 0.38 -8.57
C MET A 99 -2.98 0.24 -7.06
N ARG A 100 -3.95 -0.57 -6.67
CA ARG A 100 -4.34 -0.82 -5.27
C ARG A 100 -3.13 -1.01 -4.36
N GLY A 101 -3.05 -0.24 -3.25
CA GLY A 101 -1.90 -0.14 -2.35
C GLY A 101 -0.96 1.03 -2.66
N PHE A 102 -0.82 1.45 -3.93
CA PHE A 102 -0.24 2.72 -4.36
C PHE A 102 1.17 2.97 -3.80
N GLY A 103 2.08 2.01 -3.95
CA GLY A 103 3.47 2.10 -3.46
C GLY A 103 3.72 1.38 -2.14
N VAL A 104 2.71 1.27 -1.27
CA VAL A 104 2.85 0.61 0.03
C VAL A 104 3.16 -0.87 -0.09
N ASN A 105 2.58 -1.57 -1.08
CA ASN A 105 2.84 -2.99 -1.31
C ASN A 105 4.32 -3.26 -1.58
N GLN A 106 4.97 -2.41 -2.39
CA GLN A 106 6.37 -2.55 -2.73
C GLN A 106 7.24 -2.30 -1.49
N ALA A 107 6.98 -1.21 -0.74
CA ALA A 107 7.70 -0.90 0.49
C ALA A 107 7.54 -2.01 1.54
N ALA A 108 6.30 -2.50 1.73
CA ALA A 108 6.03 -3.60 2.66
C ALA A 108 6.79 -4.88 2.27
N PHE A 109 6.80 -5.24 0.98
CA PHE A 109 7.56 -6.39 0.50
C PHE A 109 9.05 -6.27 0.81
N GLY A 110 9.66 -5.11 0.51
CA GLY A 110 11.09 -4.88 0.75
C GLY A 110 11.45 -4.95 2.23
N LEU A 111 10.71 -4.24 3.08
CA LEU A 111 10.97 -4.22 4.52
C LEU A 111 10.74 -5.59 5.16
N GLU A 112 9.62 -6.25 4.88
CA GLU A 112 9.28 -7.54 5.48
C GLU A 112 10.27 -8.65 5.09
N SER A 113 10.79 -8.60 3.86
CA SER A 113 11.88 -9.49 3.43
C SER A 113 13.16 -9.24 4.24
N CYS A 114 13.54 -7.98 4.46
CA CYS A 114 14.69 -7.65 5.31
C CYS A 114 14.49 -8.06 6.77
N ILE A 115 13.28 -7.94 7.31
CA ILE A 115 12.95 -8.41 8.66
C ILE A 115 13.09 -9.92 8.77
N ASP A 116 12.65 -10.68 7.78
CA ASP A 116 12.83 -12.13 7.76
C ASP A 116 14.31 -12.53 7.74
N GLU A 117 15.12 -11.87 6.91
CA GLU A 117 16.57 -12.07 6.88
C GLU A 117 17.24 -11.68 8.21
N LEU A 118 16.81 -10.56 8.80
CA LEU A 118 17.33 -10.10 10.10
C LEU A 118 17.02 -11.09 11.22
N CYS A 119 15.78 -11.63 11.23
CA CYS A 119 15.39 -12.68 12.17
C CYS A 119 16.23 -13.95 11.99
N GLU A 120 16.50 -14.35 10.74
CA GLU A 120 17.31 -15.52 10.45
C GLU A 120 18.77 -15.34 10.88
N GLN A 121 19.38 -14.19 10.58
CA GLN A 121 20.75 -13.86 10.96
C GLN A 121 20.92 -13.72 12.47
N GLY A 122 19.95 -13.10 13.16
CA GLY A 122 19.97 -12.85 14.59
C GLY A 122 19.43 -14.01 15.45
N GLY A 123 18.86 -15.04 14.82
CA GLY A 123 18.20 -16.13 15.54
C GLY A 123 16.93 -15.71 16.27
N PHE A 124 16.26 -14.67 15.82
CA PHE A 124 15.02 -14.17 16.42
C PHE A 124 13.81 -14.94 15.94
N ASP A 125 12.83 -15.13 16.81
CA ASP A 125 11.51 -15.63 16.43
C ASP A 125 10.78 -14.59 15.57
N ARG A 126 10.32 -14.98 14.38
CA ARG A 126 9.72 -14.07 13.40
C ARG A 126 8.42 -13.41 13.87
N TRP A 127 7.61 -14.13 14.66
CA TRP A 127 6.38 -13.59 15.23
C TRP A 127 6.69 -12.63 16.36
N GLN A 128 7.55 -13.04 17.30
CA GLN A 128 7.90 -12.24 18.48
C GLN A 128 8.62 -10.96 18.08
N PHE A 129 9.55 -11.02 17.12
CA PHE A 129 10.25 -9.86 16.59
C PHE A 129 9.27 -8.80 16.07
N ARG A 130 8.28 -9.21 15.27
CA ARG A 130 7.26 -8.31 14.76
C ARG A 130 6.38 -7.73 15.87
N TYR A 131 5.97 -8.56 16.81
CA TYR A 131 5.15 -8.14 17.95
C TYR A 131 5.87 -7.10 18.83
N ASP A 132 7.15 -7.32 19.11
CA ASP A 132 7.94 -6.44 19.96
C ASP A 132 8.24 -5.08 19.32
N ASN A 133 8.33 -5.04 18.00
CA ASN A 133 8.60 -3.83 17.24
C ASN A 133 7.36 -3.16 16.64
N ALA A 134 6.18 -3.76 16.77
CA ALA A 134 4.94 -3.23 16.21
C ALA A 134 4.60 -1.84 16.76
N LEU A 135 4.16 -0.93 15.88
CA LEU A 135 3.67 0.40 16.24
C LEU A 135 2.56 0.32 17.28
N GLN A 136 2.60 1.22 18.23
CA GLN A 136 1.63 1.38 19.31
C GLN A 136 1.12 2.82 19.39
N ASN A 137 0.05 3.01 20.17
CA ASN A 137 -0.41 4.36 20.49
C ASN A 137 0.69 5.11 21.25
N GLY A 138 0.98 6.33 20.84
CA GLY A 138 2.07 7.16 21.33
C GLY A 138 3.35 7.09 20.52
N ASP A 139 3.52 6.08 19.66
CA ASP A 139 4.68 5.99 18.77
C ASP A 139 4.60 7.02 17.65
N VAL A 140 5.78 7.35 17.12
CA VAL A 140 5.95 8.28 16.01
C VAL A 140 6.33 7.50 14.76
N THR A 141 5.62 7.71 13.66
CA THR A 141 5.97 7.14 12.35
C THR A 141 7.17 7.83 11.72
N SER A 142 7.76 7.24 10.69
CA SER A 142 8.86 7.86 9.93
C SER A 142 8.51 9.20 9.28
N THR A 143 7.23 9.54 9.18
CA THR A 143 6.74 10.85 8.68
C THR A 143 6.49 11.87 9.79
N GLY A 144 6.77 11.52 11.06
CA GLY A 144 6.55 12.39 12.21
C GLY A 144 5.11 12.40 12.74
N GLN A 145 4.24 11.52 12.24
CA GLN A 145 2.88 11.40 12.76
C GLN A 145 2.90 10.64 14.09
N ILE A 146 2.32 11.22 15.13
CA ILE A 146 2.05 10.52 16.40
C ILE A 146 0.80 9.68 16.23
N ILE A 147 0.86 8.40 16.61
CA ILE A 147 -0.29 7.50 16.61
C ILE A 147 -1.12 7.75 17.87
N GLU A 148 -2.22 8.47 17.74
CA GLU A 148 -3.10 8.81 18.89
C GLU A 148 -4.12 7.72 19.21
N GLY A 149 -4.40 6.82 18.26
CA GLY A 149 -5.32 5.71 18.42
C GLY A 149 -5.34 4.80 17.20
N GLY A 150 -5.84 3.57 17.39
CA GLY A 150 -6.02 2.62 16.28
C GLY A 150 -4.76 1.88 15.84
N ALA A 151 -3.69 1.83 16.65
CA ALA A 151 -2.52 1.00 16.41
C ALA A 151 -2.82 -0.48 16.69
N GLY A 152 -3.66 -1.10 15.87
CA GLY A 152 -4.12 -2.48 16.08
C GLY A 152 -3.16 -3.57 15.58
N VAL A 153 -1.88 -3.27 15.33
CA VAL A 153 -0.92 -4.23 14.75
C VAL A 153 -0.68 -5.40 15.71
N ARG A 154 -0.49 -5.14 16.99
CA ARG A 154 -0.29 -6.18 18.01
C ARG A 154 -1.49 -7.09 18.16
N GLU A 155 -2.68 -6.54 18.13
CA GLU A 155 -3.94 -7.29 18.23
C GLU A 155 -4.10 -8.22 17.01
N THR A 156 -3.76 -7.78 15.81
CA THR A 156 -3.79 -8.63 14.62
C THR A 156 -2.75 -9.74 14.68
N LEU A 157 -1.56 -9.47 15.20
CA LEU A 157 -0.52 -10.47 15.42
C LEU A 157 -0.95 -11.52 16.46
N LEU A 158 -1.56 -11.08 17.57
CA LEU A 158 -2.10 -11.99 18.59
C LEU A 158 -3.20 -12.89 18.02
N ALA A 159 -4.07 -12.35 17.17
CA ALA A 159 -5.16 -13.12 16.57
C ALA A 159 -4.69 -14.29 15.69
N VAL A 160 -3.50 -14.23 15.12
CA VAL A 160 -2.96 -15.29 14.25
C VAL A 160 -1.85 -16.12 14.91
N ARG A 161 -1.48 -15.79 16.15
CA ARG A 161 -0.33 -16.39 16.84
C ARG A 161 -0.38 -17.91 16.91
N ASP A 162 -1.46 -18.44 17.43
CA ASP A 162 -1.59 -19.89 17.65
C ASP A 162 -1.59 -20.66 16.32
N GLN A 163 -2.21 -20.10 15.30
CA GLN A 163 -2.22 -20.65 13.95
C GLN A 163 -0.82 -20.63 13.32
N PHE A 164 -0.08 -19.54 13.52
CA PHE A 164 1.29 -19.42 13.03
C PHE A 164 2.20 -20.49 13.62
N TYR A 165 2.18 -20.68 14.94
CA TYR A 165 3.04 -21.67 15.60
C TYR A 165 2.57 -23.12 15.40
N ALA A 166 1.29 -23.36 15.16
CA ALA A 166 0.78 -24.70 14.89
C ALA A 166 1.05 -25.17 13.45
N ALA A 167 1.30 -24.25 12.53
CA ALA A 167 1.49 -24.60 11.13
C ALA A 167 2.89 -25.15 10.87
N LYS A 168 2.97 -26.23 10.09
CA LYS A 168 4.26 -26.80 9.66
C LYS A 168 5.06 -25.83 8.77
N TYR A 169 4.35 -25.05 7.95
CA TYR A 169 4.91 -24.04 7.08
C TYR A 169 4.04 -22.80 7.20
N ALA A 170 4.61 -21.70 7.66
CA ALA A 170 3.93 -20.43 7.79
C ALA A 170 4.86 -19.27 7.42
N GLY A 171 4.33 -18.29 6.73
CA GLY A 171 4.93 -16.97 6.55
C GLY A 171 4.12 -15.95 7.32
N LEU A 172 4.77 -14.91 7.82
CA LEU A 172 4.14 -13.81 8.53
C LEU A 172 4.70 -12.49 8.03
N ALA A 173 3.82 -11.54 7.76
CA ALA A 173 4.18 -10.18 7.39
C ALA A 173 3.14 -9.21 7.95
N CYS A 174 3.56 -8.00 8.31
CA CYS A 174 2.68 -6.93 8.75
C CYS A 174 2.52 -5.87 7.66
N GLY A 175 1.33 -5.31 7.56
CA GLY A 175 1.05 -4.21 6.64
C GLY A 175 0.27 -3.11 7.33
N ILE A 176 0.61 -1.87 6.99
CA ILE A 176 -0.14 -0.68 7.36
C ILE A 176 -0.38 0.15 6.12
N LYS A 177 -1.54 0.78 6.05
CA LYS A 177 -1.88 1.70 4.98
C LYS A 177 -2.62 2.88 5.58
N ASN A 178 -2.12 4.09 5.33
CA ASN A 178 -2.84 5.29 5.73
C ASN A 178 -4.24 5.35 5.09
N THR A 179 -5.19 5.91 5.80
CA THR A 179 -6.47 6.35 5.27
C THR A 179 -6.34 7.77 4.72
N GLY A 180 -7.23 8.13 3.80
CA GLY A 180 -7.23 9.45 3.17
C GLY A 180 -6.18 9.64 2.07
N ILE A 181 -6.27 10.78 1.38
CA ILE A 181 -5.38 11.15 0.28
C ILE A 181 -3.99 11.56 0.81
N GLY A 182 -3.96 12.19 1.97
CA GLY A 182 -2.72 12.70 2.59
C GLY A 182 -2.25 14.04 2.00
N ASN A 183 -1.09 14.51 2.48
CA ASN A 183 -0.46 15.77 2.04
C ASN A 183 -1.37 17.01 2.15
N GLY A 184 -2.24 17.04 3.18
CA GLY A 184 -3.17 18.16 3.40
C GLY A 184 -4.32 18.26 2.39
N MET A 185 -4.46 17.31 1.48
CA MET A 185 -5.58 17.27 0.55
C MET A 185 -6.86 16.80 1.24
N ALA A 186 -7.95 17.50 1.00
CA ALA A 186 -9.25 17.07 1.47
C ALA A 186 -9.67 15.77 0.79
N ASP A 187 -10.06 14.79 1.58
CA ASP A 187 -10.60 13.51 1.12
C ASP A 187 -12.12 13.53 1.31
N ALA A 188 -12.81 14.09 0.33
CA ALA A 188 -14.26 14.22 0.34
C ALA A 188 -14.88 13.25 -0.68
N SER A 189 -15.92 12.56 -0.25
CA SER A 189 -16.75 11.77 -1.15
C SER A 189 -18.19 12.28 -1.14
N GLN A 190 -18.89 12.00 -2.22
CA GLN A 190 -20.31 12.35 -2.36
C GLN A 190 -21.11 11.10 -2.70
N VAL A 191 -22.31 11.03 -2.15
CA VAL A 191 -23.30 10.02 -2.49
C VAL A 191 -24.66 10.69 -2.70
N ARG A 192 -25.38 10.25 -3.72
CA ARG A 192 -26.79 10.59 -3.93
C ARG A 192 -27.60 9.31 -3.85
N ILE A 193 -28.62 9.32 -3.03
CA ILE A 193 -29.57 8.21 -2.91
C ILE A 193 -30.92 8.70 -3.42
N THR A 194 -31.47 8.01 -4.42
CA THR A 194 -32.78 8.32 -5.01
C THR A 194 -33.71 7.12 -4.81
N ILE A 195 -34.82 7.35 -4.14
CA ILE A 195 -35.88 6.36 -3.99
C ILE A 195 -36.83 6.52 -5.19
N GLU A 196 -36.75 5.59 -6.12
CA GLU A 196 -37.55 5.65 -7.37
C GLU A 196 -38.93 4.94 -7.23
N ALA A 197 -38.96 3.90 -6.39
CA ALA A 197 -40.18 3.15 -6.06
C ALA A 197 -40.02 2.48 -4.69
N ALA A 198 -41.06 1.84 -4.18
CA ALA A 198 -41.03 1.15 -2.88
C ALA A 198 -40.00 0.02 -2.81
N ASP A 199 -39.62 -0.52 -3.94
CA ASP A 199 -38.68 -1.64 -4.11
C ASP A 199 -37.43 -1.27 -4.94
N ARG A 200 -37.27 0.01 -5.27
CA ARG A 200 -36.16 0.45 -6.11
C ARG A 200 -35.48 1.71 -5.61
N VAL A 201 -34.18 1.57 -5.28
CA VAL A 201 -33.31 2.66 -4.85
C VAL A 201 -32.12 2.73 -5.78
N THR A 202 -31.79 3.92 -6.24
CA THR A 202 -30.56 4.20 -7.02
C THR A 202 -29.55 4.89 -6.12
N ILE A 203 -28.30 4.39 -6.09
CA ILE A 203 -27.19 4.96 -5.35
C ILE A 203 -26.13 5.40 -6.36
N ASP A 204 -25.93 6.71 -6.50
CA ASP A 204 -24.84 7.30 -7.27
C ASP A 204 -23.71 7.66 -6.33
N HIS A 205 -22.50 7.14 -6.55
CA HIS A 205 -21.33 7.43 -5.73
C HIS A 205 -20.05 7.57 -6.56
N GLY A 206 -19.07 8.30 -6.02
CA GLY A 206 -17.78 8.52 -6.65
C GLY A 206 -16.69 7.50 -6.28
N TRP A 207 -17.01 6.45 -5.54
CA TRP A 207 -16.02 5.45 -5.10
C TRP A 207 -15.58 4.56 -6.26
N THR A 208 -14.27 4.38 -6.38
CA THR A 208 -13.68 3.55 -7.44
C THR A 208 -13.66 2.08 -7.02
N GLU A 209 -14.22 1.20 -7.83
CA GLU A 209 -14.09 -0.25 -7.66
C GLU A 209 -12.73 -0.73 -8.19
N MET A 210 -11.93 -1.33 -7.33
CA MET A 210 -10.62 -1.89 -7.68
C MET A 210 -10.41 -3.28 -7.04
N GLY A 211 -11.51 -4.01 -6.83
CA GLY A 211 -11.53 -5.35 -6.26
C GLY A 211 -11.86 -5.41 -4.77
N GLN A 212 -12.24 -4.28 -4.15
CA GLN A 212 -12.60 -4.24 -2.72
C GLN A 212 -14.11 -4.44 -2.46
N GLY A 213 -14.93 -4.53 -3.51
CA GLY A 213 -16.35 -4.78 -3.36
C GLY A 213 -17.18 -3.55 -2.99
N VAL A 214 -16.77 -2.35 -3.43
CA VAL A 214 -17.41 -1.09 -3.04
C VAL A 214 -18.90 -1.02 -3.41
N HIS A 215 -19.29 -1.60 -4.53
CA HIS A 215 -20.70 -1.61 -4.94
C HIS A 215 -21.55 -2.48 -4.00
N THR A 216 -21.02 -3.62 -3.53
CA THR A 216 -21.69 -4.47 -2.55
C THR A 216 -21.85 -3.75 -1.21
N ILE A 217 -20.77 -3.09 -0.73
CA ILE A 217 -20.80 -2.32 0.52
C ILE A 217 -21.82 -1.17 0.43
N ALA A 218 -21.93 -0.52 -0.75
CA ALA A 218 -22.85 0.61 -0.94
C ALA A 218 -24.33 0.23 -0.82
N VAL A 219 -24.68 -1.03 -1.05
CA VAL A 219 -26.07 -1.54 -0.92
C VAL A 219 -26.35 -2.17 0.46
N GLN A 220 -25.36 -2.46 1.26
CA GLN A 220 -25.50 -2.94 2.65
C GLN A 220 -25.82 -1.80 3.61
#